data_68b4e15dce9678de17c9d9827297bcc1
#
_entry.id   68b4e15dce9678de17c9d9827297bcc1
#
_cell.length_a   1.000
_cell.length_b   1.000
_cell.length_c   1.000
_cell.angle_alpha   90.00
_cell.angle_beta   90.00
_cell.angle_gamma   90.00
#
_symmetry.space_group_name_H-M   'P 1'
#
loop_
_entity.id
_entity.type
_entity.pdbx_description
1 polymer ?
#
loop_
_entity_poly.entity_id
_entity_poly.type
_entity_poly.pdbx_seq_one_letter_code
_entity_poly.pdbx_strand_id
1 'polypeptide(L)' 'KSITEKTPKQHINQMLVFHSKVLLQDLSKDISKIAFELNFSDPSYFGRLFKDITDLTPTAYRNRFLQDLSE' A
#
# COMPACT_ATOMS: atom_id res chain seq x y z
N LYS A 1 11.39 -22.41 -3.75
CA LYS A 1 11.02 -22.12 -4.06
C LYS A 1 10.57 -21.71 -4.72
N SER A 2 10.60 -21.48 -4.86
CA SER A 2 10.35 -20.89 -5.51
C SER A 2 9.42 -20.93 -6.09
N ILE A 3 8.98 -20.80 -6.22
CA ILE A 3 8.23 -20.78 -6.83
C ILE A 3 7.83 -19.97 -7.48
N THR A 4 7.94 -19.71 -7.98
CA THR A 4 7.87 -18.95 -8.84
C THR A 4 6.62 -18.82 -9.47
N GLU A 5 5.66 -19.45 -9.31
CA GLU A 5 4.53 -19.18 -9.93
C GLU A 5 3.83 -18.10 -9.44
N LYS A 6 3.29 -17.17 -10.24
CA LYS A 6 2.52 -16.12 -9.89
C LYS A 6 1.15 -16.58 -9.76
N THR A 7 0.61 -16.55 -8.57
CA THR A 7 -0.77 -16.92 -8.38
C THR A 7 -1.65 -15.74 -8.71
N PRO A 8 -2.90 -15.96 -9.03
CA PRO A 8 -3.81 -14.83 -9.27
C PRO A 8 -3.91 -13.91 -8.08
N LYS A 9 -3.76 -14.44 -6.89
CA LYS A 9 -3.81 -13.61 -5.71
C LYS A 9 -2.65 -12.63 -5.68
N GLN A 10 -1.46 -13.06 -6.05
CA GLN A 10 -0.33 -12.16 -6.10
C GLN A 10 -0.53 -11.08 -7.13
N HIS A 11 -1.12 -11.41 -8.24
CA HIS A 11 -1.37 -10.44 -9.26
C HIS A 11 -2.32 -9.35 -8.78
N ILE A 12 -3.39 -9.75 -8.10
CA ILE A 12 -4.33 -8.81 -7.55
C ILE A 12 -3.66 -7.92 -6.51
N ASN A 13 -2.78 -8.48 -5.70
CA ASN A 13 -2.08 -7.69 -4.69
C ASN A 13 -1.21 -6.63 -5.32
N GLN A 14 -0.59 -6.93 -6.45
CA GLN A 14 0.23 -5.93 -7.12
C GLN A 14 -0.59 -4.76 -7.59
N MET A 15 -1.77 -5.02 -8.16
CA MET A 15 -2.63 -3.93 -8.56
C MET A 15 -3.10 -3.12 -7.38
N LEU A 16 -3.43 -3.80 -6.30
CA LEU A 16 -3.86 -3.12 -5.10
C LEU A 16 -2.76 -2.22 -4.55
N VAL A 17 -1.54 -2.70 -4.55
CA VAL A 17 -0.42 -1.90 -4.08
C VAL A 17 -0.21 -0.69 -4.98
N PHE A 18 -0.34 -0.86 -6.28
CA PHE A 18 -0.19 0.26 -7.20
C PHE A 18 -1.22 1.35 -6.89
N HIS A 19 -2.48 0.95 -6.73
CA HIS A 19 -3.53 1.90 -6.38
C HIS A 19 -3.26 2.56 -5.04
N SER A 20 -2.75 1.77 -4.09
CA SER A 20 -2.44 2.30 -2.77
C SER A 20 -1.37 3.37 -2.86
N LYS A 21 -0.35 3.13 -3.66
CA LYS A 21 0.72 4.10 -3.80
C LYS A 21 0.22 5.41 -4.39
N VAL A 22 -0.66 5.31 -5.36
CA VAL A 22 -1.24 6.51 -5.96
C VAL A 22 -2.03 7.30 -4.91
N LEU A 23 -2.85 6.60 -4.12
CA LEU A 23 -3.64 7.28 -3.11
C LEU A 23 -2.77 7.84 -1.99
N LEU A 24 -1.68 7.16 -1.67
CA LEU A 24 -0.79 7.64 -0.62
C LEU A 24 -0.09 8.94 -1.00
N GLN A 25 -0.01 9.23 -2.27
CA GLN A 25 0.57 10.49 -2.71
C GLN A 25 -0.38 11.65 -2.50
N ASP A 26 -1.64 11.37 -2.25
CA ASP A 26 -2.62 12.42 -1.96
C ASP A 26 -2.56 12.72 -0.48
N LEU A 27 -1.88 13.78 -0.10
CA LEU A 27 -1.63 14.09 1.29
C LEU A 27 -2.87 14.57 2.02
N SER A 28 -3.95 14.85 1.30
CA SER A 28 -5.19 15.26 1.95
C SER A 28 -5.95 14.06 2.51
N LYS A 29 -5.52 12.85 2.19
CA LYS A 29 -6.18 11.65 2.69
C LYS A 29 -5.29 10.97 3.71
N ASP A 30 -5.88 10.56 4.83
CA ASP A 30 -5.07 9.82 5.78
C ASP A 30 -5.15 8.33 5.44
N ILE A 31 -4.35 7.55 6.13
CA ILE A 31 -4.19 6.13 5.80
C ILE A 31 -5.51 5.39 5.97
N SER A 32 -6.25 5.71 7.02
CA SER A 32 -7.52 5.06 7.24
C SER A 32 -8.50 5.30 6.09
N LYS A 33 -8.54 6.53 5.63
CA LYS A 33 -9.44 6.86 4.54
C LYS A 33 -9.05 6.11 3.28
N ILE A 34 -7.77 6.00 3.02
CA ILE A 34 -7.30 5.27 1.86
C ILE A 34 -7.71 3.81 1.95
N ALA A 35 -7.56 3.22 3.13
CA ALA A 35 -7.95 1.83 3.30
C ALA A 35 -9.43 1.62 3.00
N PHE A 36 -10.26 2.52 3.48
CA PHE A 36 -11.69 2.39 3.21
C PHE A 36 -12.02 2.59 1.74
N GLU A 37 -11.32 3.49 1.08
CA GLU A 37 -11.54 3.67 -0.35
C GLU A 37 -11.18 2.44 -1.15
N LEU A 38 -10.23 1.67 -0.63
CA LEU A 38 -9.83 0.43 -1.27
C LEU A 38 -10.67 -0.76 -0.83
N ASN A 39 -11.77 -0.47 -0.13
CA ASN A 39 -12.72 -1.48 0.32
C ASN A 39 -12.21 -2.38 1.43
N PHE A 40 -11.26 -1.91 2.19
CA PHE A 40 -10.86 -2.60 3.39
C PHE A 40 -11.78 -2.18 4.52
N SER A 41 -12.25 -3.13 5.29
CA SER A 41 -13.08 -2.80 6.43
C SER A 41 -12.22 -2.46 7.65
N ASP A 42 -10.93 -2.78 7.60
CA ASP A 42 -10.05 -2.57 8.74
C ASP A 42 -8.75 -1.95 8.24
N PRO A 43 -8.47 -0.70 8.62
CA PRO A 43 -7.22 -0.08 8.18
C PRO A 43 -5.97 -0.82 8.63
N SER A 44 -6.04 -1.50 9.79
CA SER A 44 -4.90 -2.27 10.26
C SER A 44 -4.55 -3.39 9.30
N TYR A 45 -5.57 -4.03 8.77
CA TYR A 45 -5.35 -5.11 7.82
C TYR A 45 -4.68 -4.57 6.55
N PHE A 46 -5.14 -3.42 6.09
CA PHE A 46 -4.55 -2.78 4.92
C PHE A 46 -3.06 -2.52 5.17
N GLY A 47 -2.73 -1.99 6.33
CA GLY A 47 -1.34 -1.69 6.65
C GLY A 47 -0.47 -2.94 6.64
N ARG A 48 -0.99 -4.02 7.22
CA ARG A 48 -0.23 -5.26 7.27
C ARG A 48 -0.02 -5.83 5.88
N LEU A 49 -1.05 -5.81 5.06
CA LEU A 49 -0.95 -6.32 3.71
C LEU A 49 0.04 -5.52 2.90
N PHE A 50 -0.04 -4.20 3.00
CA PHE A 50 0.86 -3.33 2.27
C PHE A 50 2.32 -3.60 2.68
N LYS A 51 2.56 -3.73 3.97
CA LYS A 51 3.90 -4.01 4.45
C LYS A 51 4.39 -5.38 3.99
N ASP A 52 3.48 -6.35 4.00
CA ASP A 52 3.83 -7.68 3.55
C ASP A 52 4.34 -7.69 2.12
N ILE A 53 3.77 -6.85 1.28
CA ILE A 53 4.10 -6.85 -0.14
C ILE A 53 5.27 -5.92 -0.44
N THR A 54 5.35 -4.78 0.24
CA THR A 54 6.34 -3.76 -0.08
C THR A 54 7.45 -3.63 0.95
N ASP A 55 7.33 -4.33 2.08
CA ASP A 55 8.25 -4.19 3.21
C ASP A 55 8.17 -2.85 3.92
N LEU A 56 7.20 -2.03 3.57
CA LEU A 56 7.00 -0.74 4.21
C LEU A 56 5.55 -0.59 4.61
N THR A 57 5.31 -0.04 5.79
CA THR A 57 3.95 0.32 6.13
C THR A 57 3.51 1.47 5.23
N PRO A 58 2.21 1.68 5.08
CA PRO A 58 1.74 2.82 4.30
C PRO A 58 2.25 4.15 4.84
N THR A 59 2.34 4.28 6.15
CA THR A 59 2.85 5.50 6.75
C THR A 59 4.32 5.67 6.42
N ALA A 60 5.11 4.61 6.51
CA ALA A 60 6.53 4.69 6.18
C ALA A 60 6.72 5.05 4.71
N TYR A 61 5.91 4.47 3.84
CA TYR A 61 6.01 4.78 2.43
C TYR A 61 5.71 6.26 2.18
N ARG A 62 4.65 6.77 2.82
CA ARG A 62 4.28 8.17 2.65
C ARG A 62 5.38 9.10 3.17
N ASN A 63 6.00 8.74 4.29
CA ASN A 63 7.06 9.56 4.84
C ASN A 63 8.26 9.60 3.91
N ARG A 64 8.59 8.47 3.28
CA ARG A 64 9.68 8.47 2.31
C ARG A 64 9.36 9.34 1.12
N PHE A 65 8.12 9.29 0.67
CA PHE A 65 7.67 10.11 -0.44
C PHE A 65 7.80 11.59 -0.08
N LEU A 66 7.42 11.95 1.14
CA LEU A 66 7.53 13.34 1.58
C LEU A 66 8.97 13.78 1.67
N GLN A 67 9.86 12.90 2.12
CA GLN A 67 11.27 13.24 2.17
C GLN A 67 11.82 13.49 0.79
N ASP A 68 11.42 12.70 -0.18
CA ASP A 68 11.86 12.93 -1.54
C ASP A 68 11.39 14.26 -2.07
N LEU A 69 10.18 14.66 -1.69
CA LEU A 69 9.67 15.94 -2.15
C LEU A 69 10.36 17.11 -1.50
N SER A 70 10.86 16.93 -0.29
CA SER A 70 11.48 18.06 0.37
C SER A 70 12.92 18.25 -0.03
N GLU A 71 13.45 17.42 -0.90
CA GLU A 71 14.76 17.64 -1.37
C GLU A 71 14.94 18.80 -2.20
#